data_a95fb55e29d45603e22ffadf55a89fb7
#
_entry.id   a95fb55e29d45603e22ffadf55a89fb7
#
_cell.length_a   1.000
_cell.length_b   1.000
_cell.length_c   1.000
_cell.angle_alpha   90.00
_cell.angle_beta   90.00
_cell.angle_gamma   90.00
#
_symmetry.space_group_name_H-M   'P 1'
#
loop_
_entity.id
_entity.type
_entity.pdbx_description
1 polymer ?
#
loop_
_entity_poly.entity_id
_entity_poly.type
_entity_poly.pdbx_seq_one_letter_code
_entity_poly.pdbx_strand_id
1 'polypeptide(L)'
;PDEIPDEDLRIGLLLALLQDDAKNQASYLTWHDRAAEADVAPVLRRDFLVSEERARKFAGPWGRHPLLGRMYLPCYRAGTDLVAELRRRHAPGKLLPVLYGCAGLVDCTTIGETLQ
;
A
#
# COMPACT_ATOMS: atom_id res chain seq x y z
N PRO A 1 22.40 10.89 -20.63
CA PRO A 1 21.03 10.85 -20.18
C PRO A 1 20.92 10.01 -18.94
N ASP A 2 20.08 10.48 -18.11
CA ASP A 2 19.99 10.23 -16.71
C ASP A 2 19.19 8.94 -16.45
N GLU A 3 19.81 7.80 -16.68
CA GLU A 3 19.21 6.53 -16.23
C GLU A 3 19.36 6.42 -14.72
N ILE A 4 18.24 6.14 -14.04
CA ILE A 4 18.26 5.86 -12.62
C ILE A 4 18.94 4.50 -12.41
N PRO A 5 19.97 4.40 -11.54
CA PRO A 5 20.62 3.13 -11.26
C PRO A 5 19.61 2.09 -10.75
N ASP A 6 19.80 0.83 -11.14
CA ASP A 6 18.92 -0.28 -10.73
C ASP A 6 18.80 -0.40 -9.20
N GLU A 7 19.86 -0.11 -8.47
CA GLU A 7 19.86 -0.13 -7.00
C GLU A 7 18.92 0.93 -6.43
N ASP A 8 18.95 2.14 -7.00
CA ASP A 8 18.06 3.23 -6.57
C ASP A 8 16.61 2.92 -6.88
N LEU A 9 16.32 2.30 -8.01
CA LEU A 9 14.97 1.81 -8.34
C LEU A 9 14.49 0.76 -7.35
N ARG A 10 15.34 -0.18 -6.97
CA ARG A 10 15.03 -1.20 -5.95
C ARG A 10 14.74 -0.58 -4.60
N ILE A 11 15.58 0.34 -4.16
CA ILE A 11 15.39 1.07 -2.90
C ILE A 11 14.06 1.84 -2.95
N GLY A 12 13.78 2.56 -4.04
CA GLY A 12 12.53 3.29 -4.23
C GLY A 12 11.30 2.39 -4.14
N LEU A 13 11.35 1.21 -4.77
CA LEU A 13 10.25 0.23 -4.71
C LEU A 13 10.06 -0.33 -3.29
N LEU A 14 11.14 -0.67 -2.59
CA LEU A 14 11.08 -1.15 -1.21
C LEU A 14 10.51 -0.09 -0.27
N LEU A 15 10.92 1.16 -0.42
CA LEU A 15 10.37 2.27 0.37
C LEU A 15 8.89 2.50 0.07
N ALA A 16 8.46 2.36 -1.18
CA ALA A 16 7.05 2.46 -1.55
C ALA A 16 6.22 1.34 -0.90
N LEU A 17 6.71 0.10 -0.89
CA LEU A 17 6.07 -1.02 -0.21
C LEU A 17 5.99 -0.82 1.31
N LEU A 18 7.06 -0.31 1.93
CA LEU A 18 7.04 0.05 3.35
C LEU A 18 6.02 1.14 3.67
N GLN A 19 5.81 2.10 2.76
CA GLN A 19 4.76 3.12 2.96
C GLN A 19 3.36 2.52 2.89
N ASP A 20 3.13 1.53 2.05
CA ASP A 20 1.86 0.82 2.01
C ASP A 20 1.62 0.05 3.32
N ASP A 21 2.65 -0.57 3.86
CA ASP A 21 2.60 -1.19 5.18
C ASP A 21 2.35 -0.16 6.29
N ALA A 22 2.97 1.01 6.22
CA ALA A 22 2.74 2.10 7.18
C ALA A 22 1.29 2.59 7.15
N LYS A 23 0.71 2.73 5.96
CA LYS A 23 -0.71 3.10 5.80
C LYS A 23 -1.64 2.06 6.43
N ASN A 24 -1.37 0.78 6.16
CA ASN A 24 -2.13 -0.32 6.74
C ASN A 24 -2.01 -0.34 8.28
N GLN A 25 -0.81 -0.18 8.80
CA GLN A 25 -0.57 -0.15 10.25
C GLN A 25 -1.22 1.06 10.91
N ALA A 26 -1.18 2.24 10.30
CA ALA A 26 -1.85 3.43 10.80
C ALA A 26 -3.37 3.21 10.92
N SER A 27 -3.96 2.61 9.90
CA SER A 27 -5.38 2.24 9.91
C SER A 27 -5.71 1.26 11.04
N TYR A 28 -4.92 0.21 11.17
CA TYR A 28 -5.11 -0.81 12.20
C TYR A 28 -4.99 -0.24 13.62
N LEU A 29 -3.93 0.48 13.91
CA LEU A 29 -3.71 1.08 15.22
C LEU A 29 -4.82 2.07 15.58
N THR A 30 -5.26 2.89 14.64
CA THR A 30 -6.29 3.90 14.87
C THR A 30 -7.68 3.29 15.04
N TRP A 31 -8.08 2.37 14.18
CA TRP A 31 -9.46 1.89 14.10
C TRP A 31 -9.70 0.58 14.82
N HIS A 32 -8.74 -0.31 14.87
CA HIS A 32 -8.85 -1.56 15.61
C HIS A 32 -8.39 -1.38 17.07
N ASP A 33 -7.17 -0.91 17.27
CA ASP A 33 -6.58 -0.78 18.61
C ASP A 33 -7.02 0.49 19.35
N ARG A 34 -7.67 1.44 18.66
CA ARG A 34 -8.12 2.72 19.22
C ARG A 34 -6.99 3.57 19.80
N ALA A 35 -5.79 3.46 19.22
CA ALA A 35 -4.63 4.20 19.67
C ALA A 35 -4.80 5.71 19.45
N ALA A 36 -4.22 6.51 20.35
CA ALA A 36 -4.19 7.95 20.21
C ALA A 36 -3.25 8.37 19.08
N GLU A 37 -3.51 9.50 18.43
CA GLU A 37 -2.67 10.03 17.36
C GLU A 37 -1.20 10.14 17.76
N ALA A 38 -0.94 10.62 18.99
CA ALA A 38 0.40 10.78 19.54
C ALA A 38 1.17 9.45 19.66
N ASP A 39 0.46 8.32 19.76
CA ASP A 39 1.07 6.99 19.87
C ASP A 39 1.32 6.36 18.51
N VAL A 40 0.52 6.68 17.50
CA VAL A 40 0.61 6.12 16.16
C VAL A 40 1.82 6.65 15.38
N ALA A 41 2.04 7.96 15.35
CA ALA A 41 3.10 8.57 14.56
C ALA A 41 4.51 8.04 14.89
N PRO A 42 4.89 7.89 16.18
CA PRO A 42 6.20 7.32 16.54
C PRO A 42 6.40 5.89 16.04
N VAL A 43 5.37 5.06 16.09
CA VAL A 43 5.42 3.67 15.57
C VAL A 43 5.70 3.66 14.08
N LEU A 44 5.01 4.51 13.30
CA LEU A 44 5.21 4.58 11.86
C LEU A 44 6.63 5.02 11.49
N ARG A 45 7.18 5.97 12.22
CA ARG A 45 8.56 6.43 11.99
C ARG A 45 9.59 5.37 12.32
N ARG A 46 9.43 4.70 13.47
CA ARG A 46 10.36 3.68 13.96
C ARG A 46 10.39 2.45 13.06
N ASP A 47 9.22 1.95 12.70
CA ASP A 47 9.09 0.61 12.10
C ASP A 47 9.01 0.64 10.56
N PHE A 48 8.62 1.77 9.95
CA PHE A 48 8.37 1.86 8.50
C PHE A 48 9.18 2.94 7.78
N LEU A 49 10.11 3.60 8.45
CA LEU A 49 11.01 4.60 7.88
C LEU A 49 10.30 5.76 7.15
N VAL A 50 9.07 6.08 7.54
CA VAL A 50 8.37 7.22 6.98
C VAL A 50 8.86 8.52 7.58
N SER A 51 8.79 9.61 6.81
CA SER A 51 9.14 10.93 7.30
C SER A 51 8.20 11.37 8.43
N GLU A 52 8.65 12.32 9.24
CA GLU A 52 7.83 12.88 10.32
C GLU A 52 6.53 13.48 9.78
N GLU A 53 6.60 14.21 8.67
CA GLU A 53 5.42 14.79 8.03
C GLU A 53 4.41 13.73 7.60
N ARG A 54 4.87 12.67 6.96
CA ARG A 54 3.99 11.57 6.54
C ARG A 54 3.43 10.80 7.73
N ALA A 55 4.23 10.56 8.75
CA ALA A 55 3.77 9.90 9.96
C ALA A 55 2.64 10.70 10.63
N ARG A 56 2.77 12.02 10.69
CA ARG A 56 1.70 12.90 11.20
C ARG A 56 0.43 12.83 10.35
N LYS A 57 0.57 12.84 9.02
CA LYS A 57 -0.59 12.73 8.12
C LYS A 57 -1.33 11.41 8.31
N PHE A 58 -0.59 10.30 8.35
CA PHE A 58 -1.18 8.97 8.51
C PHE A 58 -1.77 8.74 9.91
N ALA A 59 -1.16 9.29 10.95
CA ALA A 59 -1.67 9.19 12.32
C ALA A 59 -2.85 10.14 12.59
N GLY A 60 -2.88 11.27 11.94
CA GLY A 60 -3.86 12.34 12.15
C GLY A 60 -4.89 12.46 11.03
N PRO A 61 -4.80 13.52 10.19
CA PRO A 61 -5.92 13.88 9.30
C PRO A 61 -6.33 12.77 8.32
N TRP A 62 -5.40 11.99 7.83
CA TRP A 62 -5.70 10.89 6.91
C TRP A 62 -6.12 9.62 7.63
N GLY A 63 -5.37 9.20 8.63
CA GLY A 63 -5.64 7.97 9.37
C GLY A 63 -6.94 8.01 10.15
N ARG A 64 -7.35 9.17 10.64
CA ARG A 64 -8.58 9.35 11.42
C ARG A 64 -9.81 9.67 10.59
N HIS A 65 -9.64 9.90 9.31
CA HIS A 65 -10.78 10.12 8.42
C HIS A 65 -11.55 8.81 8.20
N PRO A 66 -12.87 8.78 8.41
CA PRO A 66 -13.66 7.52 8.36
C PRO A 66 -13.53 6.75 7.04
N LEU A 67 -13.50 7.44 5.92
CA LEU A 67 -13.34 6.79 4.61
C LEU A 67 -11.87 6.59 4.25
N LEU A 68 -11.06 7.63 4.38
CA LEU A 68 -9.66 7.57 3.98
C LEU A 68 -8.85 6.63 4.89
N GLY A 69 -8.93 6.82 6.20
CA GLY A 69 -8.11 6.08 7.16
C GLY A 69 -8.59 4.66 7.40
N ARG A 70 -9.90 4.46 7.44
CA ARG A 70 -10.49 3.16 7.76
C ARG A 70 -10.58 2.24 6.55
N MET A 71 -10.93 2.78 5.38
CA MET A 71 -11.24 1.98 4.21
C MET A 71 -10.21 2.08 3.10
N TYR A 72 -9.67 3.27 2.84
CA TYR A 72 -8.80 3.52 1.71
C TYR A 72 -7.32 3.18 2.00
N LEU A 73 -6.77 3.61 3.13
CA LEU A 73 -5.35 3.35 3.44
C LEU A 73 -4.99 1.85 3.44
N PRO A 74 -5.82 0.93 3.96
CA PRO A 74 -5.52 -0.50 3.89
C PRO A 74 -5.56 -1.10 2.48
N CYS A 75 -6.23 -0.45 1.52
CA CYS A 75 -6.35 -0.96 0.16
C CYS A 75 -5.01 -1.07 -0.57
N TYR A 76 -4.04 -0.23 -0.25
CA TYR A 76 -2.72 -0.26 -0.89
C TYR A 76 -2.01 -1.59 -0.66
N ARG A 77 -1.96 -2.06 0.58
CA ARG A 77 -1.33 -3.35 0.89
C ARG A 77 -2.12 -4.52 0.32
N ALA A 78 -3.42 -4.52 0.48
CA ALA A 78 -4.30 -5.55 -0.05
C ALA A 78 -4.20 -5.65 -1.57
N GLY A 79 -4.17 -4.51 -2.27
CA GLY A 79 -3.99 -4.47 -3.73
C GLY A 79 -2.62 -4.98 -4.16
N THR A 80 -1.56 -4.60 -3.48
CA THR A 80 -0.20 -5.06 -3.75
C THR A 80 -0.10 -6.58 -3.62
N ASP A 81 -0.64 -7.16 -2.57
CA ASP A 81 -0.63 -8.61 -2.35
C ASP A 81 -1.40 -9.36 -3.43
N LEU A 82 -2.56 -8.85 -3.80
CA LEU A 82 -3.41 -9.44 -4.83
C LEU A 82 -2.74 -9.41 -6.21
N VAL A 83 -2.16 -8.28 -6.59
CA VAL A 83 -1.43 -8.15 -7.86
C VAL A 83 -0.17 -9.02 -7.87
N ALA A 84 0.54 -9.11 -6.75
CA ALA A 84 1.70 -9.99 -6.62
C ALA A 84 1.31 -11.46 -6.82
N GLU A 85 0.16 -11.88 -6.30
CA GLU A 85 -0.37 -13.23 -6.50
C GLU A 85 -0.71 -13.50 -7.97
N LEU A 86 -1.38 -12.56 -8.62
CA LEU A 86 -1.68 -12.66 -10.05
C LEU A 86 -0.40 -12.76 -10.89
N ARG A 87 0.63 -12.00 -10.53
CA ARG A 87 1.92 -12.00 -11.21
C ARG A 87 2.68 -13.33 -11.09
N ARG A 88 2.51 -14.03 -9.97
CA ARG A 88 3.09 -15.37 -9.80
C ARG A 88 2.41 -16.43 -10.69
N ARG A 89 1.13 -16.26 -10.95
CA ARG A 89 0.31 -17.22 -11.73
C ARG A 89 0.28 -16.96 -13.22
N HIS A 90 0.50 -15.72 -13.66
CA HIS A 90 0.31 -15.29 -15.04
C HIS A 90 1.51 -14.50 -15.56
N ALA A 91 1.87 -14.74 -16.84
CA ALA A 91 2.94 -13.99 -17.49
C ALA A 91 2.62 -12.48 -17.58
N PRO A 92 3.62 -11.59 -17.40
CA PRO A 92 3.39 -10.15 -17.45
C PRO A 92 2.73 -9.66 -18.74
N GLY A 93 3.11 -10.18 -19.88
CA GLY A 93 2.52 -9.81 -21.18
C GLY A 93 1.03 -10.14 -21.31
N LYS A 94 0.56 -11.11 -20.55
CA LYS A 94 -0.86 -11.49 -20.47
C LYS A 94 -1.63 -10.69 -19.44
N LEU A 95 -0.98 -10.39 -18.34
CA LEU A 95 -1.59 -9.74 -17.18
C LEU A 95 -1.66 -8.23 -17.31
N LEU A 96 -0.58 -7.56 -17.75
CA LEU A 96 -0.48 -6.10 -17.77
C LEU A 96 -1.59 -5.41 -18.58
N PRO A 97 -1.96 -5.85 -19.82
CA PRO A 97 -3.04 -5.22 -20.56
C PRO A 97 -4.38 -5.25 -19.82
N VAL A 98 -4.62 -6.30 -19.06
CA VAL A 98 -5.85 -6.47 -18.30
C VAL A 98 -5.85 -5.60 -17.05
N LEU A 99 -4.73 -5.51 -16.33
CA LEU A 99 -4.60 -4.67 -15.13
C LEU A 99 -4.76 -3.18 -15.44
N TYR A 100 -4.36 -2.71 -16.60
CA TYR A 100 -4.57 -1.31 -16.98
C TYR A 100 -6.05 -0.90 -17.05
N GLY A 101 -6.96 -1.85 -17.19
CA GLY A 101 -8.40 -1.61 -17.15
C GLY A 101 -9.05 -1.84 -15.79
N CYS A 102 -8.29 -2.29 -14.79
CA CYS A 102 -8.83 -2.58 -13.45
C CYS A 102 -9.06 -1.32 -12.65
N ALA A 103 -10.21 -1.26 -11.97
CA ALA A 103 -10.57 -0.16 -11.08
C ALA A 103 -10.44 -0.50 -9.58
N GLY A 104 -10.26 -1.76 -9.18
CA GLY A 104 -10.19 -2.13 -7.78
C GLY A 104 -9.93 -3.61 -7.50
N LEU A 105 -9.96 -3.98 -6.21
CA LEU A 105 -9.64 -5.34 -5.74
C LEU A 105 -10.61 -6.40 -6.27
N VAL A 106 -11.87 -6.06 -6.43
CA VAL A 106 -12.89 -6.99 -6.97
C VAL A 106 -12.57 -7.34 -8.42
N ASP A 107 -12.20 -6.34 -9.22
CA ASP A 107 -11.83 -6.54 -10.60
C ASP A 107 -10.59 -7.42 -10.72
N CYS A 108 -9.59 -7.21 -9.89
CA CYS A 108 -8.39 -8.04 -9.83
C CYS A 108 -8.70 -9.49 -9.46
N THR A 109 -9.63 -9.72 -8.54
CA THR A 109 -10.07 -11.07 -8.17
C THR A 109 -10.75 -11.76 -9.36
N THR A 110 -11.69 -11.08 -10.00
CA THR A 110 -12.40 -11.57 -11.19
C THR A 110 -11.43 -11.89 -12.33
N ILE A 111 -10.44 -11.04 -12.57
CA ILE A 111 -9.39 -11.27 -13.56
C ILE A 111 -8.60 -12.54 -13.23
N GLY A 112 -8.22 -12.72 -11.97
CA GLY A 112 -7.51 -13.90 -11.52
C GLY A 112 -8.28 -15.20 -11.82
N GLU A 113 -9.58 -15.20 -11.56
CA GLU A 113 -10.48 -16.31 -11.86
C GLU A 113 -10.61 -16.54 -13.37
N THR A 114 -10.73 -15.49 -14.16
CA THR A 114 -10.87 -15.56 -15.62
C THR A 114 -9.60 -16.06 -16.32
N LEU A 115 -8.42 -15.70 -15.82
CA LEU A 115 -7.13 -16.08 -16.40
C LEU A 115 -6.71 -17.53 -16.08
N GLN A 116 -7.36 -18.16 -15.15
CA GLN A 116 -7.17 -19.59 -14.89
C GLN A 116 -7.75 -20.40 -16.04
#